data_bf1e34a92e88a67757086053a7285517
#
_entry.id   bf1e34a92e88a67757086053a7285517
#
_cell.length_a   1.000
_cell.length_b   1.000
_cell.length_c   1.000
_cell.angle_alpha   90.00
_cell.angle_beta   90.00
_cell.angle_gamma   90.00
#
_symmetry.space_group_name_H-M   'P 1'
#
loop_
_entity.id
_entity.type
_entity.pdbx_description
1 polymer ?
#
loop_
_entity_poly.entity_id
_entity_poly.type
_entity_poly.pdbx_seq_one_letter_code
_entity_poly.pdbx_strand_id
1 'polypeptide(L)'
;MRGTLQVGLLDELEQQAQQRGLAGDEAARRKAERDHAYRTHLEPALDALHAFLTELIEKVRALKPRSALRYQVPGYGEIVGYIEHEYRLNDNRQTSSREIAIEFPCAIASDECPSIEVEGANRVRAVSGFFQRHRIGGMLAPRKDASGDLVAATFRAKGRIPLGASFHADAESGQLRMSFSNFDGLGTATKAVAAGQVDASLYEQIGRFLLREPNALLREDLPEAYRKQLRSKVQQLEMKRRWETRISDNREAGITALRRDHTARGRITGVFDGFRNAADFGGAIGKLRALVARRR
;
A
#
# COMPACT_ATOMS: atom_id res chain seq x y z
N MET A 1 68.01 12.63 19.03
CA MET A 1 67.52 12.62 17.63
C MET A 1 66.82 11.27 17.42
N ARG A 2 65.52 11.24 17.40
CA ARG A 2 64.74 10.01 17.09
C ARG A 2 64.48 10.02 15.60
N GLY A 3 65.14 9.09 14.88
CA GLY A 3 64.88 8.86 13.44
C GLY A 3 63.47 8.33 13.25
N THR A 4 62.65 9.07 12.56
CA THR A 4 61.40 8.61 12.00
C THR A 4 61.74 7.59 10.91
N LEU A 5 61.52 6.31 11.17
CA LEU A 5 61.53 5.28 10.14
C LEU A 5 60.46 5.66 9.07
N GLN A 6 60.92 6.08 7.89
CA GLN A 6 60.05 6.20 6.71
C GLN A 6 59.58 4.78 6.36
N VAL A 7 58.35 4.48 6.61
CA VAL A 7 57.70 3.24 6.10
C VAL A 7 57.76 3.32 4.60
N GLY A 8 58.43 2.35 3.96
CA GLY A 8 58.61 2.30 2.51
C GLY A 8 57.27 1.94 1.83
N LEU A 9 57.08 2.37 0.58
CA LEU A 9 55.91 2.06 -0.23
C LEU A 9 55.60 0.54 -0.27
N LEU A 10 56.64 -0.27 -0.26
CA LEU A 10 56.49 -1.74 -0.26
C LEU A 10 55.90 -2.25 1.05
N ASP A 11 56.30 -1.69 2.20
CA ASP A 11 55.77 -2.06 3.52
C ASP A 11 54.29 -1.66 3.63
N GLU A 12 53.92 -0.49 3.06
CA GLU A 12 52.51 -0.06 3.02
C GLU A 12 51.67 -0.98 2.15
N LEU A 13 52.19 -1.43 0.98
CA LEU A 13 51.49 -2.37 0.11
C LEU A 13 51.36 -3.75 0.75
N GLU A 14 52.37 -4.22 1.45
CA GLU A 14 52.30 -5.50 2.22
C GLU A 14 51.27 -5.42 3.34
N GLN A 15 51.25 -4.34 4.10
CA GLN A 15 50.22 -4.11 5.13
C GLN A 15 48.81 -4.06 4.55
N GLN A 16 48.63 -3.37 3.40
CA GLN A 16 47.34 -3.35 2.71
C GLN A 16 46.95 -4.74 2.19
N ALA A 17 47.88 -5.51 1.66
CA ALA A 17 47.61 -6.88 1.19
C ALA A 17 47.22 -7.81 2.37
N GLN A 18 47.93 -7.71 3.50
CA GLN A 18 47.57 -8.46 4.72
C GLN A 18 46.20 -8.05 5.26
N GLN A 19 45.89 -6.75 5.34
CA GLN A 19 44.58 -6.26 5.77
C GLN A 19 43.46 -6.74 4.85
N ARG A 20 43.66 -6.75 3.54
CA ARG A 20 42.68 -7.31 2.57
C ARG A 20 42.50 -8.80 2.73
N GLY A 21 43.60 -9.56 2.98
CA GLY A 21 43.53 -10.97 3.29
C GLY A 21 42.71 -11.28 4.53
N LEU A 22 43.00 -10.59 5.64
CA LEU A 22 42.26 -10.74 6.90
C LEU A 22 40.78 -10.34 6.76
N ALA A 23 40.49 -9.26 6.04
CA ALA A 23 39.11 -8.83 5.75
C ALA A 23 38.36 -9.85 4.89
N GLY A 24 39.06 -10.49 3.93
CA GLY A 24 38.53 -11.56 3.10
C GLY A 24 38.19 -12.83 3.91
N ASP A 25 39.08 -13.23 4.79
CA ASP A 25 38.90 -14.40 5.66
C ASP A 25 37.73 -14.15 6.67
N GLU A 26 37.65 -12.98 7.25
CA GLU A 26 36.52 -12.61 8.11
C GLU A 26 35.18 -12.60 7.36
N ALA A 27 35.17 -12.07 6.14
CA ALA A 27 33.95 -12.07 5.30
C ALA A 27 33.52 -13.48 4.93
N ALA A 28 34.47 -14.36 4.57
CA ALA A 28 34.21 -15.76 4.29
C ALA A 28 33.67 -16.51 5.53
N ARG A 29 34.25 -16.27 6.70
CA ARG A 29 33.78 -16.84 7.96
C ARG A 29 32.37 -16.40 8.32
N ARG A 30 32.08 -15.09 8.24
CA ARG A 30 30.74 -14.55 8.47
C ARG A 30 29.72 -15.12 7.48
N LYS A 31 30.11 -15.32 6.22
CA LYS A 31 29.26 -15.97 5.22
C LYS A 31 28.97 -17.42 5.61
N ALA A 32 30.00 -18.18 5.97
CA ALA A 32 29.83 -19.58 6.39
C ALA A 32 28.94 -19.72 7.63
N GLU A 33 29.07 -18.81 8.60
CA GLU A 33 28.22 -18.78 9.79
C GLU A 33 26.75 -18.49 9.44
N ARG A 34 26.50 -17.53 8.52
CA ARG A 34 25.13 -17.23 8.04
C ARG A 34 24.53 -18.38 7.24
N ASP A 35 25.30 -19.00 6.36
CA ASP A 35 24.86 -20.16 5.58
C ASP A 35 24.55 -21.35 6.51
N HIS A 36 25.33 -21.52 7.56
CA HIS A 36 25.08 -22.55 8.58
C HIS A 36 23.78 -22.25 9.36
N ALA A 37 23.60 -21.03 9.83
CA ALA A 37 22.39 -20.62 10.53
C ALA A 37 21.13 -20.76 9.66
N TYR A 38 21.22 -20.42 8.38
CA TYR A 38 20.14 -20.60 7.41
C TYR A 38 19.73 -22.08 7.30
N ARG A 39 20.70 -22.97 7.07
CA ARG A 39 20.44 -24.42 6.93
C ARG A 39 19.92 -25.05 8.22
N THR A 40 20.34 -24.54 9.37
CA THR A 40 19.96 -25.11 10.67
C THR A 40 18.58 -24.67 11.13
N HIS A 41 18.18 -23.44 10.82
CA HIS A 41 16.95 -22.85 11.36
C HIS A 41 15.91 -22.52 10.31
N LEU A 42 16.28 -21.83 9.22
CA LEU A 42 15.31 -21.34 8.24
C LEU A 42 14.88 -22.41 7.24
N GLU A 43 15.81 -23.21 6.73
CA GLU A 43 15.49 -24.24 5.75
C GLU A 43 14.50 -25.29 6.28
N PRO A 44 14.67 -25.88 7.49
CA PRO A 44 13.67 -26.77 8.08
C PRO A 44 12.34 -26.10 8.35
N ALA A 45 12.35 -24.84 8.78
CA ALA A 45 11.11 -24.07 9.00
C ALA A 45 10.35 -23.82 7.68
N LEU A 46 11.06 -23.57 6.58
CA LEU A 46 10.45 -23.46 5.25
C LEU A 46 9.93 -24.79 4.72
N ASP A 47 10.59 -25.91 5.05
CA ASP A 47 10.06 -27.24 4.72
C ASP A 47 8.73 -27.50 5.45
N ALA A 48 8.67 -27.17 6.74
CA ALA A 48 7.44 -27.28 7.52
C ALA A 48 6.34 -26.35 7.01
N LEU A 49 6.68 -25.10 6.66
CA LEU A 49 5.75 -24.15 6.06
C LEU A 49 5.20 -24.66 4.71
N HIS A 50 6.07 -25.18 3.85
CA HIS A 50 5.65 -25.75 2.56
C HIS A 50 4.69 -26.93 2.74
N ALA A 51 5.00 -27.85 3.65
CA ALA A 51 4.12 -28.97 4.00
C ALA A 51 2.77 -28.48 4.51
N PHE A 52 2.76 -27.50 5.43
CA PHE A 52 1.54 -26.89 5.96
C PHE A 52 0.70 -26.23 4.87
N LEU A 53 1.32 -25.45 3.97
CA LEU A 53 0.61 -24.79 2.86
C LEU A 53 0.04 -25.81 1.88
N THR A 54 0.76 -26.89 1.59
CA THR A 54 0.26 -27.98 0.73
C THR A 54 -0.99 -28.61 1.32
N GLU A 55 -0.96 -28.99 2.60
CA GLU A 55 -2.11 -29.57 3.29
C GLU A 55 -3.29 -28.59 3.37
N LEU A 56 -3.00 -27.31 3.67
CA LEU A 56 -4.03 -26.27 3.70
C LEU A 56 -4.73 -26.14 2.35
N ILE A 57 -3.97 -26.07 1.25
CA ILE A 57 -4.51 -25.97 -0.12
C ILE A 57 -5.41 -27.15 -0.45
N GLU A 58 -5.01 -28.38 -0.10
CA GLU A 58 -5.82 -29.58 -0.33
C GLU A 58 -7.14 -29.51 0.41
N LYS A 59 -7.12 -29.13 1.69
CA LYS A 59 -8.33 -28.97 2.51
C LYS A 59 -9.24 -27.87 1.97
N VAL A 60 -8.68 -26.73 1.57
CA VAL A 60 -9.46 -25.61 1.06
C VAL A 60 -10.08 -25.93 -0.32
N ARG A 61 -9.37 -26.66 -1.18
CA ARG A 61 -9.91 -27.17 -2.45
C ARG A 61 -11.10 -28.13 -2.24
N ALA A 62 -11.04 -28.95 -1.19
CA ALA A 62 -12.13 -29.87 -0.85
C ALA A 62 -13.34 -29.13 -0.26
N LEU A 63 -13.13 -28.18 0.65
CA LEU A 63 -14.19 -27.47 1.38
C LEU A 63 -14.80 -26.33 0.55
N LYS A 64 -14.02 -25.69 -0.34
CA LYS A 64 -14.40 -24.54 -1.16
C LYS A 64 -15.14 -23.44 -0.36
N PRO A 65 -14.53 -22.91 0.72
CA PRO A 65 -15.18 -21.90 1.54
C PRO A 65 -15.42 -20.61 0.73
N ARG A 66 -16.63 -20.05 0.83
CA ARG A 66 -16.96 -18.80 0.13
C ARG A 66 -16.36 -17.60 0.88
N SER A 67 -15.16 -17.19 0.50
CA SER A 67 -14.47 -16.05 1.10
C SER A 67 -14.60 -14.82 0.21
N ALA A 68 -15.23 -13.75 0.72
CA ALA A 68 -15.40 -12.50 0.04
C ALA A 68 -14.26 -11.52 0.34
N LEU A 69 -13.83 -10.78 -0.67
CA LEU A 69 -12.89 -9.66 -0.60
C LEU A 69 -13.60 -8.39 -1.03
N ARG A 70 -13.32 -7.29 -0.33
CA ARG A 70 -13.89 -5.98 -0.62
C ARG A 70 -12.78 -4.96 -0.79
N TYR A 71 -12.78 -4.26 -1.92
CA TYR A 71 -11.77 -3.27 -2.25
C TYR A 71 -12.42 -1.91 -2.45
N GLN A 72 -11.95 -0.89 -1.71
CA GLN A 72 -12.37 0.48 -1.90
C GLN A 72 -11.55 1.15 -3.01
N VAL A 73 -12.22 1.58 -4.07
CA VAL A 73 -11.59 2.21 -5.24
C VAL A 73 -11.95 3.68 -5.29
N PRO A 74 -10.97 4.60 -5.22
CA PRO A 74 -11.23 6.04 -5.29
C PRO A 74 -11.95 6.42 -6.57
N GLY A 75 -13.07 7.15 -6.43
CA GLY A 75 -13.87 7.63 -7.55
C GLY A 75 -14.78 6.59 -8.21
N TYR A 76 -14.73 5.33 -7.75
CA TYR A 76 -15.61 4.27 -8.24
C TYR A 76 -16.50 3.71 -7.10
N GLY A 77 -15.93 3.39 -5.94
CA GLY A 77 -16.65 2.77 -4.85
C GLY A 77 -16.11 1.38 -4.48
N GLU A 78 -16.97 0.50 -4.00
CA GLU A 78 -16.57 -0.82 -3.53
C GLU A 78 -16.60 -1.86 -4.67
N ILE A 79 -15.53 -2.66 -4.75
CA ILE A 79 -15.47 -3.86 -5.58
C ILE A 79 -15.58 -5.07 -4.66
N VAL A 80 -16.52 -5.96 -4.98
CA VAL A 80 -16.70 -7.23 -4.28
C VAL A 80 -16.18 -8.36 -5.17
N GLY A 81 -15.37 -9.24 -4.59
CA GLY A 81 -14.89 -10.43 -5.29
C GLY A 81 -14.88 -11.64 -4.38
N TYR A 82 -14.84 -12.82 -4.97
CA TYR A 82 -14.79 -14.10 -4.26
C TYR A 82 -13.53 -14.87 -4.65
N ILE A 83 -12.87 -15.47 -3.67
CA ILE A 83 -11.69 -16.29 -3.88
C ILE A 83 -12.08 -17.53 -4.70
N GLU A 84 -11.37 -17.74 -5.80
CA GLU A 84 -11.42 -18.99 -6.56
C GLU A 84 -10.36 -19.96 -6.03
N HIS A 85 -10.70 -21.25 -5.97
CA HIS A 85 -9.85 -22.26 -5.34
C HIS A 85 -8.83 -22.89 -6.30
N GLU A 86 -8.35 -22.08 -7.26
CA GLU A 86 -7.32 -22.44 -8.24
C GLU A 86 -5.92 -22.07 -7.72
N TYR A 87 -5.52 -22.66 -6.59
CA TYR A 87 -4.24 -22.39 -5.97
C TYR A 87 -3.07 -22.94 -6.78
N ARG A 88 -2.02 -22.13 -6.93
CA ARG A 88 -0.72 -22.54 -7.48
C ARG A 88 0.33 -22.33 -6.40
N LEU A 89 1.02 -23.40 -6.02
CA LEU A 89 2.12 -23.36 -5.07
C LEU A 89 3.42 -23.59 -5.82
N ASN A 90 4.34 -22.64 -5.74
CA ASN A 90 5.67 -22.70 -6.34
C ASN A 90 6.70 -22.70 -5.21
N ASP A 91 7.71 -23.57 -5.33
CA ASP A 91 8.84 -23.67 -4.40
C ASP A 91 10.13 -23.50 -5.19
N ASN A 92 10.82 -22.39 -5.02
CA ASN A 92 12.09 -22.08 -5.66
C ASN A 92 13.20 -22.16 -4.64
N ARG A 93 14.03 -23.20 -4.73
CA ARG A 93 15.16 -23.47 -3.82
C ARG A 93 16.48 -23.11 -4.49
N GLN A 94 17.29 -22.35 -3.77
CA GLN A 94 18.67 -22.05 -4.11
C GLN A 94 19.58 -22.46 -2.94
N THR A 95 20.89 -22.44 -3.15
CA THR A 95 21.87 -22.90 -2.16
C THR A 95 21.79 -22.17 -0.82
N SER A 96 21.47 -20.87 -0.83
CA SER A 96 21.45 -20.00 0.36
C SER A 96 20.19 -19.14 0.44
N SER A 97 19.17 -19.44 -0.36
CA SER A 97 17.87 -18.79 -0.33
C SER A 97 16.76 -19.72 -0.80
N ARG A 98 15.52 -19.42 -0.38
CA ARG A 98 14.32 -20.14 -0.83
C ARG A 98 13.14 -19.21 -0.85
N GLU A 99 12.32 -19.37 -1.86
CA GLU A 99 11.05 -18.66 -1.99
C GLU A 99 9.91 -19.66 -2.22
N ILE A 100 8.92 -19.62 -1.35
CA ILE A 100 7.66 -20.34 -1.50
C ILE A 100 6.60 -19.30 -1.87
N ALA A 101 5.96 -19.46 -3.02
CA ALA A 101 4.91 -18.55 -3.47
C ALA A 101 3.59 -19.31 -3.69
N ILE A 102 2.50 -18.73 -3.20
CA ILE A 102 1.13 -19.21 -3.43
C ILE A 102 0.38 -18.13 -4.18
N GLU A 103 -0.28 -18.50 -5.28
CA GLU A 103 -1.06 -17.62 -6.11
C GLU A 103 -2.43 -18.22 -6.38
N PHE A 104 -3.46 -17.38 -6.38
CA PHE A 104 -4.82 -17.77 -6.70
C PHE A 104 -5.65 -16.55 -7.09
N PRO A 105 -6.68 -16.71 -7.95
CA PRO A 105 -7.50 -15.59 -8.40
C PRO A 105 -8.65 -15.29 -7.44
N CYS A 106 -9.07 -14.02 -7.44
CA CYS A 106 -10.31 -13.54 -6.86
C CYS A 106 -11.22 -13.08 -8.00
N ALA A 107 -12.32 -13.76 -8.26
CA ALA A 107 -13.29 -13.38 -9.28
C ALA A 107 -14.13 -12.20 -8.79
N ILE A 108 -14.22 -11.15 -9.59
CA ILE A 108 -15.06 -9.98 -9.30
C ILE A 108 -16.52 -10.35 -9.55
N ALA A 109 -17.36 -10.19 -8.52
CA ALA A 109 -18.82 -10.34 -8.64
C ALA A 109 -19.41 -9.07 -9.26
N SER A 110 -19.43 -9.00 -10.58
CA SER A 110 -19.84 -7.80 -11.31
C SER A 110 -21.29 -7.37 -11.06
N ASP A 111 -22.15 -8.29 -10.67
CA ASP A 111 -23.55 -8.08 -10.29
C ASP A 111 -23.68 -7.44 -8.89
N GLU A 112 -22.73 -7.71 -8.01
CA GLU A 112 -22.63 -7.09 -6.68
C GLU A 112 -21.84 -5.75 -6.70
N CYS A 113 -21.19 -5.41 -7.83
CA CYS A 113 -20.44 -4.18 -7.99
C CYS A 113 -21.31 -3.04 -8.54
N PRO A 114 -21.12 -1.79 -8.07
CA PRO A 114 -21.89 -0.66 -8.57
C PRO A 114 -21.60 -0.38 -10.03
N SER A 115 -22.62 0.07 -10.77
CA SER A 115 -22.45 0.67 -12.10
C SER A 115 -22.47 2.17 -11.94
N ILE A 116 -21.35 2.83 -12.18
CA ILE A 116 -21.16 4.26 -11.88
C ILE A 116 -20.85 4.99 -13.19
N GLU A 117 -21.60 6.05 -13.46
CA GLU A 117 -21.26 7.02 -14.51
C GLU A 117 -20.27 8.04 -13.92
N VAL A 118 -19.11 8.16 -14.56
CA VAL A 118 -18.06 9.10 -14.19
C VAL A 118 -17.97 10.16 -15.26
N GLU A 119 -18.15 11.41 -14.88
CA GLU A 119 -18.04 12.58 -15.75
C GLU A 119 -16.79 13.40 -15.45
N GLY A 120 -16.24 14.02 -16.49
CA GLY A 120 -15.01 14.83 -16.44
C GLY A 120 -13.77 14.04 -16.80
N ALA A 121 -13.03 14.53 -17.80
CA ALA A 121 -11.88 13.86 -18.39
C ALA A 121 -10.84 13.39 -17.35
N ASN A 122 -10.54 14.20 -16.33
CA ASN A 122 -9.58 13.85 -15.29
C ASN A 122 -10.08 12.71 -14.39
N ARG A 123 -11.37 12.71 -14.03
CA ARG A 123 -11.97 11.64 -13.20
C ARG A 123 -12.01 10.32 -13.97
N VAL A 124 -12.46 10.36 -15.22
CA VAL A 124 -12.50 9.17 -16.09
C VAL A 124 -11.10 8.59 -16.28
N ARG A 125 -10.11 9.45 -16.54
CA ARG A 125 -8.71 9.03 -16.68
C ARG A 125 -8.17 8.40 -15.39
N ALA A 126 -8.51 8.97 -14.23
CA ALA A 126 -8.08 8.45 -12.93
C ALA A 126 -8.67 7.06 -12.64
N VAL A 127 -9.98 6.86 -12.83
CA VAL A 127 -10.66 5.57 -12.63
C VAL A 127 -10.19 4.54 -13.66
N SER A 128 -10.11 4.92 -14.93
CA SER A 128 -9.60 4.05 -16.00
C SER A 128 -8.15 3.62 -15.75
N GLY A 129 -7.27 4.55 -15.39
CA GLY A 129 -5.88 4.26 -15.06
C GLY A 129 -5.74 3.34 -13.83
N PHE A 130 -6.62 3.50 -12.84
CA PHE A 130 -6.67 2.60 -11.69
C PHE A 130 -7.08 1.19 -12.12
N PHE A 131 -8.16 1.06 -12.90
CA PHE A 131 -8.64 -0.22 -13.41
C PHE A 131 -7.57 -0.94 -14.25
N GLN A 132 -6.91 -0.22 -15.15
CA GLN A 132 -5.83 -0.78 -15.97
C GLN A 132 -4.65 -1.28 -15.13
N ARG A 133 -4.21 -0.49 -14.15
CA ARG A 133 -3.09 -0.84 -13.25
C ARG A 133 -3.34 -2.14 -12.49
N HIS A 134 -4.58 -2.34 -12.06
CA HIS A 134 -4.97 -3.52 -11.29
C HIS A 134 -5.62 -4.62 -12.13
N ARG A 135 -5.57 -4.50 -13.47
CA ARG A 135 -6.15 -5.46 -14.43
C ARG A 135 -7.65 -5.70 -14.24
N ILE A 136 -8.35 -4.69 -13.72
CA ILE A 136 -9.80 -4.70 -13.56
C ILE A 136 -10.41 -4.23 -14.88
N GLY A 137 -11.30 -5.02 -15.45
CA GLY A 137 -12.08 -4.64 -16.63
C GLY A 137 -13.35 -3.88 -16.26
N GLY A 138 -14.11 -3.42 -17.27
CA GLY A 138 -15.48 -2.94 -17.06
C GLY A 138 -15.74 -1.48 -17.33
N MET A 139 -14.92 -0.80 -18.12
CA MET A 139 -15.30 0.47 -18.72
C MET A 139 -16.33 0.21 -19.84
N LEU A 140 -17.49 0.84 -19.72
CA LEU A 140 -18.63 0.74 -20.63
C LEU A 140 -19.01 2.14 -21.15
N ALA A 141 -19.65 2.20 -22.34
CA ALA A 141 -20.22 3.42 -22.90
C ALA A 141 -19.30 4.65 -22.82
N PRO A 142 -18.05 4.60 -23.33
CA PRO A 142 -17.17 5.75 -23.32
C PRO A 142 -17.72 6.87 -24.20
N ARG A 143 -17.81 8.10 -23.67
CA ARG A 143 -18.16 9.31 -24.41
C ARG A 143 -16.92 10.17 -24.61
N LYS A 144 -16.69 10.57 -25.87
CA LYS A 144 -15.60 11.45 -26.25
C LYS A 144 -16.14 12.83 -26.62
N ASP A 145 -15.34 13.85 -26.44
CA ASP A 145 -15.61 15.19 -26.93
C ASP A 145 -15.22 15.36 -28.41
N ALA A 146 -15.40 16.56 -28.96
CA ALA A 146 -15.04 16.88 -30.33
C ALA A 146 -13.53 16.78 -30.61
N SER A 147 -12.68 16.85 -29.59
CA SER A 147 -11.23 16.66 -29.68
C SER A 147 -10.80 15.20 -29.59
N GLY A 148 -11.72 14.29 -29.30
CA GLY A 148 -11.46 12.85 -29.14
C GLY A 148 -11.09 12.45 -27.72
N ASP A 149 -11.07 13.38 -26.78
CA ASP A 149 -10.78 13.11 -25.38
C ASP A 149 -11.98 12.44 -24.67
N LEU A 150 -11.66 11.49 -23.80
CA LEU A 150 -12.64 10.75 -23.03
C LEU A 150 -13.20 11.62 -21.91
N VAL A 151 -14.45 12.10 -22.05
CA VAL A 151 -15.09 13.05 -21.10
C VAL A 151 -16.07 12.39 -20.15
N ALA A 152 -16.63 11.24 -20.48
CA ALA A 152 -17.47 10.45 -19.60
C ALA A 152 -17.38 8.97 -19.93
N ALA A 153 -17.60 8.11 -18.94
CA ALA A 153 -17.72 6.67 -19.13
C ALA A 153 -18.49 6.04 -17.97
N THR A 154 -19.20 4.96 -18.25
CA THR A 154 -19.79 4.10 -17.22
C THR A 154 -18.76 3.02 -16.84
N PHE A 155 -18.58 2.80 -15.55
CA PHE A 155 -17.70 1.74 -15.05
C PHE A 155 -18.50 0.73 -14.26
N ARG A 156 -18.26 -0.55 -14.53
CA ARG A 156 -18.73 -1.66 -13.72
C ARG A 156 -17.62 -2.69 -13.65
N ALA A 157 -17.04 -2.87 -12.47
CA ALA A 157 -15.89 -3.75 -12.30
C ALA A 157 -16.18 -5.18 -12.73
N LYS A 158 -15.25 -5.80 -13.46
CA LYS A 158 -15.30 -7.20 -13.88
C LYS A 158 -13.90 -7.77 -14.05
N GLY A 159 -13.81 -9.10 -14.06
CA GLY A 159 -12.55 -9.81 -14.27
C GLY A 159 -12.07 -10.53 -13.02
N ARG A 160 -10.77 -10.72 -12.91
CA ARG A 160 -10.12 -11.46 -11.82
C ARG A 160 -8.95 -10.64 -11.27
N ILE A 161 -8.89 -10.53 -9.95
CA ILE A 161 -7.77 -9.90 -9.24
C ILE A 161 -6.82 -11.01 -8.79
N PRO A 162 -5.54 -10.99 -9.18
CA PRO A 162 -4.58 -11.97 -8.71
C PRO A 162 -4.25 -11.72 -7.23
N LEU A 163 -4.42 -12.74 -6.40
CA LEU A 163 -3.97 -12.78 -5.02
C LEU A 163 -2.66 -13.56 -4.96
N GLY A 164 -1.74 -13.12 -4.13
CA GLY A 164 -0.47 -13.81 -3.96
C GLY A 164 0.11 -13.64 -2.58
N ALA A 165 0.69 -14.72 -2.05
CA ALA A 165 1.54 -14.64 -0.88
C ALA A 165 2.89 -15.27 -1.22
N SER A 166 3.99 -14.58 -0.90
CA SER A 166 5.35 -15.12 -1.04
C SER A 166 6.09 -15.10 0.29
N PHE A 167 6.87 -16.15 0.52
CA PHE A 167 7.64 -16.41 1.72
C PHE A 167 9.08 -16.59 1.29
N HIS A 168 9.89 -15.56 1.43
CA HIS A 168 11.29 -15.55 1.02
C HIS A 168 12.20 -15.54 2.24
N ALA A 169 13.15 -16.46 2.28
CA ALA A 169 14.23 -16.44 3.24
C ALA A 169 15.58 -16.60 2.54
N ASP A 170 16.56 -15.89 3.04
CA ASP A 170 17.94 -15.96 2.57
C ASP A 170 18.92 -15.96 3.74
N ALA A 171 20.12 -16.50 3.50
CA ALA A 171 21.17 -16.56 4.51
C ALA A 171 21.72 -15.18 4.88
N GLU A 172 21.58 -14.18 4.01
CA GLU A 172 22.11 -12.85 4.24
C GLU A 172 21.31 -12.09 5.28
N SER A 173 19.98 -12.08 5.13
CA SER A 173 19.09 -11.41 6.08
C SER A 173 18.84 -12.20 7.35
N GLY A 174 18.93 -13.53 7.30
CA GLY A 174 18.60 -14.43 8.42
C GLY A 174 17.13 -14.32 8.88
N GLN A 175 16.25 -13.85 8.01
CA GLN A 175 14.83 -13.58 8.29
C GLN A 175 13.94 -14.23 7.25
N LEU A 176 12.72 -14.55 7.66
CA LEU A 176 11.62 -14.88 6.76
C LEU A 176 10.88 -13.59 6.39
N ARG A 177 10.94 -13.19 5.14
CA ARG A 177 10.15 -12.08 4.57
C ARG A 177 8.89 -12.64 3.94
N MET A 178 7.76 -12.16 4.42
CA MET A 178 6.44 -12.50 3.89
C MET A 178 5.91 -11.31 3.10
N SER A 179 5.34 -11.56 1.93
CA SER A 179 4.73 -10.54 1.08
C SER A 179 3.34 -11.01 0.65
N PHE A 180 2.33 -10.16 0.82
CA PHE A 180 0.94 -10.48 0.53
C PHE A 180 0.39 -9.44 -0.45
N SER A 181 0.00 -9.88 -1.62
CA SER A 181 -0.50 -9.03 -2.70
C SER A 181 -2.01 -9.10 -2.81
N ASN A 182 -2.66 -7.93 -2.77
CA ASN A 182 -4.10 -7.74 -2.98
C ASN A 182 -5.02 -8.39 -1.94
N PHE A 183 -4.56 -8.62 -0.71
CA PHE A 183 -5.40 -9.17 0.37
C PHE A 183 -6.22 -8.09 1.11
N ASP A 184 -5.56 -7.11 1.71
CA ASP A 184 -6.23 -6.06 2.51
C ASP A 184 -6.55 -4.80 1.73
N GLY A 185 -6.17 -4.77 0.46
CA GLY A 185 -6.35 -3.70 -0.50
C GLY A 185 -5.65 -4.05 -1.79
N LEU A 186 -5.82 -3.23 -2.82
CA LEU A 186 -5.10 -3.40 -4.09
C LEU A 186 -3.67 -2.86 -3.94
N GLY A 187 -2.80 -3.73 -3.46
CA GLY A 187 -1.40 -3.43 -3.18
C GLY A 187 -0.69 -4.59 -2.52
N THR A 188 0.53 -4.36 -2.03
CA THR A 188 1.35 -5.38 -1.38
C THR A 188 1.65 -4.96 0.06
N ALA A 189 1.39 -5.87 1.00
CA ALA A 189 1.79 -5.75 2.39
C ALA A 189 2.95 -6.70 2.66
N THR A 190 3.96 -6.27 3.43
CA THR A 190 5.14 -7.07 3.75
C THR A 190 5.36 -7.13 5.25
N LYS A 191 5.87 -8.27 5.72
CA LYS A 191 6.32 -8.46 7.09
C LYS A 191 7.59 -9.31 7.10
N ALA A 192 8.56 -8.94 7.94
CA ALA A 192 9.75 -9.74 8.19
C ALA A 192 9.68 -10.32 9.60
N VAL A 193 10.11 -11.58 9.74
CA VAL A 193 10.10 -12.32 11.00
C VAL A 193 11.46 -12.98 11.18
N ALA A 194 12.04 -12.87 12.38
CA ALA A 194 13.30 -13.51 12.69
C ALA A 194 13.17 -15.05 12.65
N ALA A 195 14.25 -15.75 12.29
CA ALA A 195 14.27 -17.22 12.17
C ALA A 195 13.69 -17.93 13.40
N GLY A 196 14.02 -17.48 14.61
CA GLY A 196 13.53 -18.07 15.86
C GLY A 196 12.04 -17.89 16.16
N GLN A 197 11.35 -17.09 15.35
CA GLN A 197 9.90 -16.84 15.47
C GLN A 197 9.10 -17.58 14.39
N VAL A 198 9.76 -18.36 13.55
CA VAL A 198 9.12 -19.15 12.48
C VAL A 198 8.72 -20.50 13.05
N ASP A 199 7.51 -20.57 13.56
CA ASP A 199 6.97 -21.73 14.27
C ASP A 199 5.55 -22.10 13.80
N ALA A 200 4.97 -23.14 14.39
CA ALA A 200 3.62 -23.61 14.08
C ALA A 200 2.55 -22.51 14.31
N SER A 201 2.73 -21.64 15.29
CA SER A 201 1.81 -20.52 15.56
C SER A 201 1.79 -19.51 14.41
N LEU A 202 2.97 -19.22 13.83
CA LEU A 202 3.08 -18.37 12.66
C LEU A 202 2.38 -19.02 11.46
N TYR A 203 2.55 -20.34 11.24
CA TYR A 203 1.90 -21.04 10.12
C TYR A 203 0.37 -20.98 10.24
N GLU A 204 -0.16 -21.17 11.46
CA GLU A 204 -1.59 -21.04 11.71
C GLU A 204 -2.09 -19.61 11.42
N GLN A 205 -1.35 -18.58 11.84
CA GLN A 205 -1.68 -17.19 11.53
C GLN A 205 -1.66 -16.90 10.01
N ILE A 206 -0.68 -17.47 9.29
CA ILE A 206 -0.63 -17.39 7.83
C ILE A 206 -1.86 -18.07 7.21
N GLY A 207 -2.20 -19.27 7.66
CA GLY A 207 -3.37 -20.00 7.17
C GLY A 207 -4.68 -19.21 7.39
N ARG A 208 -4.90 -18.68 8.59
CA ARG A 208 -6.06 -17.82 8.90
C ARG A 208 -6.09 -16.56 8.05
N PHE A 209 -4.92 -15.95 7.81
CA PHE A 209 -4.83 -14.78 6.94
C PHE A 209 -5.23 -15.10 5.50
N LEU A 210 -4.73 -16.20 4.94
CA LEU A 210 -5.08 -16.67 3.59
C LEU A 210 -6.57 -17.00 3.44
N LEU A 211 -7.19 -17.52 4.50
CA LEU A 211 -8.63 -17.82 4.56
C LEU A 211 -9.51 -16.61 4.90
N ARG A 212 -8.91 -15.44 5.12
CA ARG A 212 -9.61 -14.21 5.53
C ARG A 212 -10.29 -14.32 6.90
N GLU A 213 -9.80 -15.21 7.75
CA GLU A 213 -10.22 -15.28 9.16
C GLU A 213 -9.57 -14.17 10.00
N PRO A 214 -10.18 -13.79 11.13
CA PRO A 214 -9.59 -12.82 12.05
C PRO A 214 -8.22 -13.29 12.54
N ASN A 215 -7.18 -12.48 12.28
CA ASN A 215 -5.81 -12.77 12.67
C ASN A 215 -5.04 -11.50 13.00
N ALA A 216 -3.84 -11.63 13.54
CA ALA A 216 -2.96 -10.54 13.89
C ALA A 216 -1.69 -10.49 13.01
N LEU A 217 -1.59 -11.30 11.95
CA LEU A 217 -0.36 -11.51 11.17
C LEU A 217 0.29 -10.20 10.71
N LEU A 218 -0.50 -9.30 10.13
CA LEU A 218 -0.01 -8.00 9.61
C LEU A 218 -0.18 -6.85 10.62
N ARG A 219 -0.70 -7.13 11.82
CA ARG A 219 -0.78 -6.10 12.85
C ARG A 219 0.62 -5.85 13.37
N GLU A 220 1.10 -4.64 13.23
CA GLU A 220 2.30 -4.20 13.92
C GLU A 220 1.98 -4.00 15.41
N ASP A 221 2.80 -4.55 16.29
CA ASP A 221 2.75 -4.27 17.71
C ASP A 221 3.37 -2.89 17.98
N LEU A 222 2.69 -1.86 17.49
CA LEU A 222 3.08 -0.48 17.74
C LEU A 222 2.83 -0.15 19.22
N PRO A 223 3.79 0.48 19.92
CA PRO A 223 3.59 0.99 21.25
C PRO A 223 2.32 1.85 21.35
N GLU A 224 1.57 1.72 22.43
CA GLU A 224 0.25 2.37 22.56
C GLU A 224 0.32 3.90 22.39
N ALA A 225 1.44 4.50 22.82
CA ALA A 225 1.72 5.91 22.60
C ALA A 225 1.78 6.28 21.11
N TYR A 226 2.41 5.43 20.29
CA TYR A 226 2.52 5.66 18.86
C TYR A 226 1.19 5.42 18.14
N ARG A 227 0.41 4.42 18.58
CA ARG A 227 -0.97 4.22 18.09
C ARG A 227 -1.86 5.44 18.35
N LYS A 228 -1.75 6.05 19.55
CA LYS A 228 -2.47 7.30 19.87
C LYS A 228 -2.06 8.46 18.97
N GLN A 229 -0.77 8.62 18.72
CA GLN A 229 -0.26 9.67 17.81
C GLN A 229 -0.75 9.47 16.37
N LEU A 230 -0.73 8.24 15.85
CA LEU A 230 -1.24 7.93 14.52
C LEU A 230 -2.75 8.20 14.42
N ARG A 231 -3.54 7.76 15.40
CA ARG A 231 -4.99 8.05 15.45
C ARG A 231 -5.27 9.54 15.45
N SER A 232 -4.53 10.32 16.24
CA SER A 232 -4.69 11.77 16.28
C SER A 232 -4.33 12.44 14.94
N LYS A 233 -3.25 11.99 14.27
CA LYS A 233 -2.91 12.47 12.92
C LYS A 233 -3.95 12.11 11.88
N VAL A 234 -4.47 10.90 11.90
CA VAL A 234 -5.55 10.46 10.99
C VAL A 234 -6.79 11.31 11.20
N GLN A 235 -7.22 11.53 12.46
CA GLN A 235 -8.36 12.40 12.77
C GLN A 235 -8.14 13.84 12.29
N GLN A 236 -6.94 14.39 12.46
CA GLN A 236 -6.62 15.72 11.96
C GLN A 236 -6.69 15.79 10.43
N LEU A 237 -6.20 14.78 9.73
CA LEU A 237 -6.28 14.70 8.27
C LEU A 237 -7.72 14.55 7.77
N GLU A 238 -8.53 13.75 8.46
CA GLU A 238 -9.96 13.61 8.14
C GLU A 238 -10.73 14.91 8.38
N MET A 239 -10.48 15.58 9.50
CA MET A 239 -11.08 16.90 9.76
C MET A 239 -10.68 17.92 8.71
N LYS A 240 -9.39 17.93 8.32
CA LYS A 240 -8.89 18.81 7.26
C LYS A 240 -9.59 18.52 5.93
N ARG A 241 -9.70 17.24 5.53
CA ARG A 241 -10.44 16.86 4.32
C ARG A 241 -11.90 17.27 4.35
N ARG A 242 -12.60 17.01 5.46
CA ARG A 242 -14.01 17.43 5.64
C ARG A 242 -14.17 18.96 5.55
N TRP A 243 -13.20 19.69 6.08
CA TRP A 243 -13.21 21.16 6.01
C TRP A 243 -12.96 21.66 4.58
N GLU A 244 -11.99 21.06 3.88
CA GLU A 244 -11.71 21.36 2.48
C GLU A 244 -12.91 21.04 1.57
N THR A 245 -13.59 19.90 1.80
CA THR A 245 -14.81 19.55 1.08
C THR A 245 -15.93 20.58 1.31
N ARG A 246 -16.17 20.98 2.57
CA ARG A 246 -17.17 22.02 2.88
C ARG A 246 -16.86 23.36 2.22
N ILE A 247 -15.58 23.75 2.14
CA ILE A 247 -15.20 24.98 1.44
C ILE A 247 -15.45 24.86 -0.06
N SER A 248 -15.15 23.71 -0.65
CA SER A 248 -15.41 23.47 -2.07
C SER A 248 -16.91 23.48 -2.37
N ASP A 249 -17.71 22.80 -1.56
CA ASP A 249 -19.17 22.77 -1.69
C ASP A 249 -19.79 24.16 -1.52
N ASN A 250 -19.32 24.95 -0.55
CA ASN A 250 -19.79 26.33 -0.35
C ASN A 250 -19.37 27.25 -1.51
N ARG A 251 -18.19 27.06 -2.10
CA ARG A 251 -17.77 27.78 -3.31
C ARG A 251 -18.64 27.43 -4.51
N GLU A 252 -18.92 26.15 -4.72
CA GLU A 252 -19.80 25.70 -5.81
C GLU A 252 -21.24 26.20 -5.62
N ALA A 253 -21.75 26.15 -4.40
CA ALA A 253 -23.08 26.72 -4.07
C ALA A 253 -23.14 28.24 -4.32
N GLY A 254 -22.07 28.96 -3.93
CA GLY A 254 -21.97 30.40 -4.20
C GLY A 254 -21.92 30.72 -5.70
N ILE A 255 -21.17 29.97 -6.48
CA ILE A 255 -21.09 30.13 -7.95
C ILE A 255 -22.44 29.79 -8.60
N THR A 256 -23.15 28.78 -8.08
CA THR A 256 -24.45 28.35 -8.61
C THR A 256 -25.53 29.39 -8.27
N ALA A 257 -25.49 30.01 -7.09
CA ALA A 257 -26.36 31.10 -6.71
C ALA A 257 -26.14 32.33 -7.60
N LEU A 258 -24.89 32.75 -7.83
CA LEU A 258 -24.54 33.84 -8.73
C LEU A 258 -24.99 33.59 -10.18
N ARG A 259 -24.91 32.35 -10.69
CA ARG A 259 -25.42 31.98 -12.02
C ARG A 259 -26.94 32.06 -12.09
N ARG A 260 -27.68 31.69 -11.04
CA ARG A 260 -29.14 31.83 -10.98
C ARG A 260 -29.57 33.27 -10.98
N ASP A 261 -28.89 34.17 -10.27
CA ASP A 261 -29.19 35.60 -10.27
C ASP A 261 -28.93 36.27 -11.64
N HIS A 262 -27.93 35.80 -12.39
CA HIS A 262 -27.69 36.28 -13.76
C HIS A 262 -28.71 35.80 -14.79
N THR A 263 -29.45 34.71 -14.52
CA THR A 263 -30.51 34.19 -15.42
C THR A 263 -31.89 34.72 -15.09
N ALA A 264 -32.09 35.20 -13.88
CA ALA A 264 -33.30 35.92 -13.51
C ALA A 264 -33.12 37.40 -13.85
N ARG A 265 -33.79 37.87 -14.94
CA ARG A 265 -33.89 39.28 -15.37
C ARG A 265 -34.09 40.19 -14.16
N GLY A 266 -33.07 40.79 -13.61
CA GLY A 266 -33.21 41.71 -12.50
C GLY A 266 -32.05 42.69 -12.40
N ARG A 267 -32.28 43.91 -12.84
CA ARG A 267 -31.64 45.18 -12.51
C ARG A 267 -30.24 45.14 -11.87
N ILE A 268 -29.28 45.60 -12.62
CA ILE A 268 -27.87 45.92 -12.27
C ILE A 268 -27.76 47.06 -11.21
N THR A 269 -28.48 47.04 -10.15
CA THR A 269 -28.35 48.07 -9.09
C THR A 269 -27.94 47.50 -7.73
N GLY A 270 -27.91 46.16 -7.53
CA GLY A 270 -27.56 45.57 -6.25
C GLY A 270 -26.11 45.04 -6.14
N VAL A 271 -25.32 45.04 -7.24
CA VAL A 271 -24.04 44.37 -7.26
C VAL A 271 -22.92 45.17 -6.57
N PHE A 272 -23.07 46.46 -6.39
CA PHE A 272 -22.05 47.32 -5.75
C PHE A 272 -22.11 47.36 -4.22
N ASP A 273 -23.26 47.07 -3.59
CA ASP A 273 -23.35 47.06 -2.12
C ASP A 273 -22.83 45.74 -1.49
N GLY A 274 -22.80 44.61 -2.23
CA GLY A 274 -22.26 43.36 -1.75
C GLY A 274 -20.73 43.35 -1.64
N PHE A 275 -20.03 44.16 -2.43
CA PHE A 275 -18.57 44.23 -2.40
C PHE A 275 -18.02 45.13 -1.27
N ARG A 276 -18.79 46.03 -0.70
CA ARG A 276 -18.36 46.82 0.45
C ARG A 276 -18.29 46.00 1.74
N ASN A 277 -19.14 45.00 1.92
CA ASN A 277 -19.14 44.15 3.12
C ASN A 277 -18.09 43.04 3.06
N ALA A 278 -17.52 42.71 1.87
CA ALA A 278 -16.43 41.75 1.74
C ALA A 278 -15.05 42.32 2.12
N ALA A 279 -14.91 43.66 2.15
CA ALA A 279 -13.67 44.31 2.56
C ALA A 279 -13.41 44.26 4.08
N ASP A 280 -14.45 44.04 4.90
CA ASP A 280 -14.31 43.92 6.36
C ASP A 280 -13.77 42.57 6.86
N PHE A 281 -13.76 41.50 6.02
CA PHE A 281 -13.13 40.23 6.37
C PHE A 281 -11.61 40.30 6.37
N GLY A 282 -10.99 41.22 5.68
CA GLY A 282 -9.53 41.46 5.72
C GLY A 282 -9.03 41.95 7.09
N GLY A 283 -9.90 42.65 7.85
CA GLY A 283 -9.58 43.17 9.18
C GLY A 283 -9.47 42.09 10.27
N ALA A 284 -10.21 40.97 10.14
CA ALA A 284 -10.20 39.90 11.13
C ALA A 284 -8.91 39.04 11.05
N ILE A 285 -8.38 38.82 9.85
CA ILE A 285 -7.14 38.08 9.63
C ILE A 285 -5.90 38.89 10.09
N GLY A 286 -5.95 40.21 9.94
CA GLY A 286 -4.91 41.13 10.43
C GLY A 286 -4.84 41.12 11.98
N LYS A 287 -5.98 41.10 12.68
CA LYS A 287 -6.03 41.04 14.14
C LYS A 287 -5.55 39.70 14.72
N LEU A 288 -5.78 38.59 14.04
CA LEU A 288 -5.27 37.29 14.45
C LEU A 288 -3.73 37.16 14.28
N ARG A 289 -3.16 37.78 13.24
CA ARG A 289 -1.70 37.84 13.06
C ARG A 289 -1.02 38.70 14.13
N ALA A 290 -1.64 39.77 14.55
CA ALA A 290 -1.08 40.65 15.62
C ALA A 290 -1.15 39.98 17.01
N LEU A 291 -2.10 39.09 17.27
CA LEU A 291 -2.23 38.35 18.53
C LEU A 291 -1.19 37.21 18.66
N VAL A 292 -0.82 36.59 17.54
CA VAL A 292 0.23 35.54 17.52
C VAL A 292 1.65 36.13 17.63
N ALA A 293 1.88 37.36 17.13
CA ALA A 293 3.17 38.04 17.23
C ALA A 293 3.48 38.60 18.64
N ARG A 294 2.49 38.71 19.54
CA ARG A 294 2.68 39.20 20.94
C ARG A 294 2.98 38.10 21.96
N ARG A 295 3.13 36.84 21.54
CA ARG A 295 3.44 35.69 22.41
C ARG A 295 4.77 35.00 22.08
N ARG A 296 5.72 35.78 21.56
CA ARG A 296 7.13 35.39 21.52
C ARG A 296 7.95 36.40 22.33
#